data_86f2a91818f86d2022783a883b6127e8
#
_entry.id   86f2a91818f86d2022783a883b6127e8
#
_cell.length_a   1.000
_cell.length_b   1.000
_cell.length_c   1.000
_cell.angle_alpha   90.00
_cell.angle_beta   90.00
_cell.angle_gamma   90.00
#
_symmetry.space_group_name_H-M   'P 1'
#
loop_
_entity.id
_entity.type
_entity.pdbx_description
1 polymer ?
#
loop_
_entity_poly.entity_id
_entity_poly.type
_entity_poly.pdbx_seq_one_letter_code
_entity_poly.pdbx_strand_id
1 'polypeptide(L)'
;MSRPRRIALLLAGALALAAAGVVAANLTVLDGGSGGQVAGSLDCALVLGAGVRDDGTPSDVLRDRLDEALALYRSGRVTKILVSGDHQAPGYDEPNAMRVYLEANGVPPPAIFLDHAGLDTYSSMWRARHVFGASRIVVVTQRFHLARAVWCARSLGMEAEGSAADRHVYRGIAWLQLREVVSRTKAFVDVTVGREPRHAGPPVDLGGDGRVTTG
;
A
#
# COMPACT_ATOMS: atom_id res chain seq x y z
N MET A 1 -46.21 7.63 -21.22
CA MET A 1 -45.45 6.66 -20.43
C MET A 1 -45.86 6.79 -18.97
N SER A 2 -46.30 5.70 -18.34
CA SER A 2 -46.80 5.71 -16.95
C SER A 2 -45.69 6.11 -15.95
N ARG A 3 -46.08 6.76 -14.84
CA ARG A 3 -45.13 7.14 -13.75
C ARG A 3 -44.13 6.02 -13.36
N PRO A 4 -44.59 4.75 -13.14
CA PRO A 4 -43.66 3.68 -12.74
C PRO A 4 -42.61 3.35 -13.81
N ARG A 5 -42.99 3.42 -15.12
CA ARG A 5 -42.02 3.20 -16.20
C ARG A 5 -40.93 4.30 -16.27
N ARG A 6 -41.28 5.56 -16.00
CA ARG A 6 -40.32 6.67 -15.93
C ARG A 6 -39.36 6.48 -14.77
N ILE A 7 -39.86 6.11 -13.59
CA ILE A 7 -39.03 5.84 -12.41
C ILE A 7 -38.08 4.66 -12.69
N ALA A 8 -38.53 3.57 -13.25
CA ALA A 8 -37.71 2.43 -13.59
C ALA A 8 -36.61 2.78 -14.57
N LEU A 9 -36.85 3.61 -15.59
CA LEU A 9 -35.85 4.07 -16.53
C LEU A 9 -34.81 5.00 -15.88
N LEU A 10 -35.24 5.89 -14.98
CA LEU A 10 -34.30 6.75 -14.22
C LEU A 10 -33.41 5.94 -13.31
N LEU A 11 -33.96 4.95 -12.60
CA LEU A 11 -33.18 4.05 -11.76
C LEU A 11 -32.19 3.21 -12.58
N ALA A 12 -32.63 2.67 -13.72
CA ALA A 12 -31.73 1.93 -14.61
C ALA A 12 -30.60 2.82 -15.16
N GLY A 13 -30.92 4.06 -15.54
CA GLY A 13 -29.93 5.05 -15.99
C GLY A 13 -28.93 5.40 -14.89
N ALA A 14 -29.39 5.64 -13.66
CA ALA A 14 -28.53 5.92 -12.53
C ALA A 14 -27.59 4.74 -12.20
N LEU A 15 -28.12 3.50 -12.24
CA LEU A 15 -27.33 2.31 -12.02
C LEU A 15 -26.26 2.12 -13.11
N ALA A 16 -26.61 2.36 -14.38
CA ALA A 16 -25.68 2.28 -15.49
C ALA A 16 -24.57 3.33 -15.37
N LEU A 17 -24.89 4.56 -14.96
CA LEU A 17 -23.90 5.61 -14.70
C LEU A 17 -22.98 5.25 -13.54
N ALA A 18 -23.51 4.71 -12.43
CA ALA A 18 -22.70 4.25 -11.32
C ALA A 18 -21.75 3.11 -11.73
N ALA A 19 -22.25 2.13 -12.48
CA ALA A 19 -21.42 1.04 -13.01
C ALA A 19 -20.31 1.56 -13.93
N ALA A 20 -20.63 2.49 -14.83
CA ALA A 20 -19.64 3.13 -15.71
C ALA A 20 -18.58 3.89 -14.90
N GLY A 21 -18.97 4.59 -13.82
CA GLY A 21 -18.06 5.26 -12.91
C GLY A 21 -17.11 4.29 -12.21
N VAL A 22 -17.60 3.15 -11.73
CA VAL A 22 -16.76 2.09 -11.14
C VAL A 22 -15.75 1.55 -12.16
N VAL A 23 -16.20 1.27 -13.39
CA VAL A 23 -15.31 0.78 -14.46
C VAL A 23 -14.25 1.82 -14.78
N ALA A 24 -14.62 3.09 -14.97
CA ALA A 24 -13.68 4.17 -15.27
C ALA A 24 -12.63 4.33 -14.17
N ALA A 25 -13.04 4.36 -12.89
CA ALA A 25 -12.13 4.44 -11.76
C ALA A 25 -11.14 3.26 -11.75
N ASN A 26 -11.62 2.04 -11.99
CA ASN A 26 -10.75 0.86 -12.03
C ASN A 26 -9.75 0.91 -13.19
N LEU A 27 -10.17 1.32 -14.38
CA LEU A 27 -9.27 1.47 -15.53
C LEU A 27 -8.20 2.52 -15.27
N THR A 28 -8.58 3.68 -14.72
CA THR A 28 -7.64 4.74 -14.34
C THR A 28 -6.57 4.25 -13.36
N VAL A 29 -6.99 3.50 -12.33
CA VAL A 29 -6.07 2.96 -11.31
C VAL A 29 -5.16 1.89 -11.91
N LEU A 30 -5.68 1.01 -12.77
CA LEU A 30 -4.88 -0.03 -13.41
C LEU A 30 -3.86 0.54 -14.39
N ASP A 31 -4.26 1.50 -15.21
CA ASP A 31 -3.38 2.15 -16.18
C ASP A 31 -2.28 2.97 -15.49
N GLY A 32 -2.66 3.88 -14.59
CA GLY A 32 -1.71 4.73 -13.88
C GLY A 32 -0.81 4.02 -12.86
N GLY A 33 -1.20 2.81 -12.43
CA GLY A 33 -0.40 1.96 -11.54
C GLY A 33 0.44 0.91 -12.27
N SER A 34 0.30 0.79 -13.59
CA SER A 34 1.05 -0.18 -14.38
C SER A 34 2.42 0.35 -14.80
N GLY A 35 3.38 -0.58 -14.99
CA GLY A 35 4.70 -0.33 -15.59
C GLY A 35 5.56 0.72 -14.88
N GLY A 36 6.68 1.03 -15.51
CA GLY A 36 7.63 2.06 -15.09
C GLY A 36 8.62 1.59 -14.02
N GLN A 37 9.89 1.84 -14.29
CA GLN A 37 10.97 1.78 -13.31
C GLN A 37 11.42 3.19 -12.97
N VAL A 38 11.69 3.42 -11.68
CA VAL A 38 12.25 4.69 -11.22
C VAL A 38 13.74 4.67 -11.48
N ALA A 39 14.21 5.63 -12.29
CA ALA A 39 15.64 5.73 -12.62
C ALA A 39 16.45 6.27 -11.43
N GLY A 40 17.65 5.74 -11.21
CA GLY A 40 18.57 6.17 -10.15
C GLY A 40 18.21 5.64 -8.77
N SER A 41 18.65 6.35 -7.72
CA SER A 41 18.46 5.92 -6.32
C SER A 41 17.01 6.06 -5.86
N LEU A 42 16.55 5.12 -5.06
CA LEU A 42 15.27 5.16 -4.35
C LEU A 42 15.48 5.57 -2.90
N ASP A 43 14.53 6.29 -2.34
CA ASP A 43 14.57 6.70 -0.92
C ASP A 43 14.36 5.47 -0.02
N CYS A 44 13.41 4.61 -0.36
CA CYS A 44 13.16 3.38 0.40
C CYS A 44 12.36 2.32 -0.40
N ALA A 45 12.35 1.10 0.13
CA ALA A 45 11.31 0.12 -0.14
C ALA A 45 10.15 0.31 0.86
N LEU A 46 8.96 0.62 0.35
CA LEU A 46 7.75 0.69 1.16
C LEU A 46 7.06 -0.67 1.18
N VAL A 47 7.07 -1.34 2.33
CA VAL A 47 6.44 -2.64 2.54
C VAL A 47 5.06 -2.46 3.15
N LEU A 48 4.02 -2.89 2.45
CA LEU A 48 2.65 -2.82 2.96
C LEU A 48 2.33 -4.02 3.85
N GLY A 49 1.58 -3.80 4.93
CA GLY A 49 1.10 -4.82 5.84
C GLY A 49 0.15 -5.84 5.16
N ALA A 50 0.15 -7.07 5.66
CA ALA A 50 -0.69 -8.18 5.19
C ALA A 50 -1.09 -9.16 6.31
N GLY A 51 -0.96 -8.72 7.56
CA GLY A 51 -1.37 -9.45 8.75
C GLY A 51 -0.27 -10.22 9.44
N VAL A 52 -0.44 -10.33 10.75
CA VAL A 52 0.41 -11.08 11.69
C VAL A 52 -0.41 -12.22 12.26
N ARG A 53 0.23 -13.37 12.51
CA ARG A 53 -0.39 -14.52 13.17
C ARG A 53 -0.53 -14.28 14.68
N ASP A 54 -1.32 -15.11 15.35
CA ASP A 54 -1.56 -15.01 16.80
C ASP A 54 -0.27 -15.17 17.62
N ASP A 55 0.75 -15.82 17.08
CA ASP A 55 2.07 -15.98 17.69
C ASP A 55 3.00 -14.78 17.48
N GLY A 56 2.52 -13.69 16.86
CA GLY A 56 3.29 -12.51 16.56
C GLY A 56 4.18 -12.60 15.31
N THR A 57 4.16 -13.74 14.59
CA THR A 57 4.96 -13.89 13.36
C THR A 57 4.22 -13.35 12.13
N PRO A 58 4.95 -12.85 11.11
CA PRO A 58 4.33 -12.45 9.85
C PRO A 58 3.54 -13.58 9.18
N SER A 59 2.36 -13.27 8.63
CA SER A 59 1.63 -14.19 7.76
C SER A 59 2.49 -14.59 6.54
N ASP A 60 2.12 -15.67 5.81
CA ASP A 60 2.87 -16.08 4.60
C ASP A 60 2.91 -14.96 3.57
N VAL A 61 1.79 -14.24 3.41
CA VAL A 61 1.69 -13.09 2.51
C VAL A 61 2.63 -11.96 2.93
N LEU A 62 2.68 -11.65 4.22
CA LEU A 62 3.54 -10.61 4.76
C LEU A 62 5.01 -11.01 4.68
N ARG A 63 5.34 -12.27 4.98
CA ARG A 63 6.70 -12.80 4.87
C ARG A 63 7.25 -12.68 3.45
N ASP A 64 6.45 -13.01 2.44
CA ASP A 64 6.86 -12.85 1.05
C ASP A 64 7.21 -11.39 0.70
N ARG A 65 6.45 -10.41 1.24
CA ARG A 65 6.78 -8.98 1.09
C ARG A 65 8.10 -8.61 1.77
N LEU A 66 8.32 -9.12 2.98
CA LEU A 66 9.56 -8.86 3.72
C LEU A 66 10.77 -9.49 3.01
N ASP A 67 10.62 -10.69 2.47
CA ASP A 67 11.67 -11.35 1.69
C ASP A 67 11.99 -10.61 0.39
N GLU A 68 11.00 -10.00 -0.25
CA GLU A 68 11.23 -9.16 -1.42
C GLU A 68 11.95 -7.86 -1.04
N ALA A 69 11.56 -7.23 0.07
CA ALA A 69 12.25 -6.04 0.58
C ALA A 69 13.71 -6.35 0.98
N LEU A 70 13.97 -7.52 1.57
CA LEU A 70 15.32 -8.02 1.85
C LEU A 70 16.15 -8.18 0.57
N ALA A 71 15.57 -8.70 -0.50
CA ALA A 71 16.25 -8.84 -1.78
C ALA A 71 16.64 -7.47 -2.36
N LEU A 72 15.72 -6.50 -2.33
CA LEU A 72 15.97 -5.12 -2.76
C LEU A 72 17.05 -4.43 -1.92
N TYR A 73 17.04 -4.64 -0.61
CA TYR A 73 18.04 -4.10 0.31
C TYR A 73 19.43 -4.73 0.05
N ARG A 74 19.50 -6.07 -0.03
CA ARG A 74 20.77 -6.80 -0.26
C ARG A 74 21.38 -6.53 -1.62
N SER A 75 20.58 -6.25 -2.63
CA SER A 75 21.06 -5.84 -3.95
C SER A 75 21.55 -4.39 -4.02
N GLY A 76 21.36 -3.61 -2.95
CA GLY A 76 21.68 -2.17 -2.93
C GLY A 76 20.71 -1.31 -3.72
N ARG A 77 19.56 -1.86 -4.17
CA ARG A 77 18.53 -1.06 -4.85
C ARG A 77 17.92 -0.01 -3.92
N VAL A 78 17.82 -0.33 -2.63
CA VAL A 78 17.41 0.58 -1.55
C VAL A 78 18.37 0.47 -0.37
N THR A 79 18.51 1.56 0.40
CA THR A 79 19.30 1.60 1.64
C THR A 79 18.41 1.70 2.89
N LYS A 80 17.11 1.92 2.71
CA LYS A 80 16.11 2.05 3.76
C LYS A 80 14.87 1.21 3.44
N ILE A 81 14.23 0.71 4.48
CA ILE A 81 12.95 -0.02 4.38
C ILE A 81 11.95 0.70 5.28
N LEU A 82 10.82 1.15 4.71
CA LEU A 82 9.69 1.70 5.43
C LEU A 82 8.61 0.62 5.50
N VAL A 83 8.33 0.10 6.68
CA VAL A 83 7.24 -0.86 6.89
C VAL A 83 5.99 -0.12 7.37
N SER A 84 4.86 -0.33 6.70
CA SER A 84 3.60 0.39 7.00
C SER A 84 2.48 -0.62 7.24
N GLY A 85 1.92 -0.60 8.44
CA GLY A 85 0.92 -1.55 8.89
C GLY A 85 0.01 -1.01 9.99
N ASP A 86 -0.85 -1.88 10.51
CA ASP A 86 -1.83 -1.57 11.56
C ASP A 86 -1.25 -1.85 12.96
N HIS A 87 -1.55 -0.94 13.90
CA HIS A 87 -1.24 -1.06 15.32
C HIS A 87 -2.40 -0.53 16.19
N GLN A 88 -3.65 -0.76 15.77
CA GLN A 88 -4.81 -0.22 16.50
C GLN A 88 -5.38 -1.16 17.57
N ALA A 89 -5.14 -2.46 17.48
CA ALA A 89 -5.66 -3.42 18.45
C ALA A 89 -4.63 -3.73 19.55
N PRO A 90 -5.04 -3.85 20.82
CA PRO A 90 -4.15 -4.30 21.88
C PRO A 90 -3.51 -5.66 21.55
N GLY A 91 -2.18 -5.71 21.61
CA GLY A 91 -1.41 -6.92 21.30
C GLY A 91 -1.21 -7.21 19.81
N TYR A 92 -1.66 -6.32 18.91
CA TYR A 92 -1.41 -6.40 17.48
C TYR A 92 -0.53 -5.25 17.02
N ASP A 93 0.71 -5.55 16.65
CA ASP A 93 1.69 -4.57 16.17
C ASP A 93 2.41 -5.12 14.94
N GLU A 94 1.80 -4.89 13.77
CA GLU A 94 2.31 -5.38 12.51
C GLU A 94 3.65 -4.74 12.11
N PRO A 95 3.86 -3.41 12.21
CA PRO A 95 5.15 -2.80 11.93
C PRO A 95 6.28 -3.36 12.79
N ASN A 96 6.05 -3.61 14.06
CA ASN A 96 7.07 -4.19 14.94
C ASN A 96 7.39 -5.65 14.59
N ALA A 97 6.39 -6.46 14.22
CA ALA A 97 6.61 -7.82 13.73
C ALA A 97 7.45 -7.82 12.44
N MET A 98 7.20 -6.87 11.52
CA MET A 98 8.00 -6.68 10.30
C MET A 98 9.44 -6.27 10.64
N ARG A 99 9.65 -5.35 11.59
CA ARG A 99 10.97 -4.94 12.06
C ARG A 99 11.76 -6.13 12.61
N VAL A 100 11.17 -6.89 13.54
CA VAL A 100 11.82 -8.06 14.13
C VAL A 100 12.27 -9.06 13.08
N TYR A 101 11.43 -9.30 12.07
CA TYR A 101 11.77 -10.17 10.95
C TYR A 101 12.95 -9.65 10.14
N LEU A 102 12.96 -8.37 9.80
CA LEU A 102 14.02 -7.74 9.00
C LEU A 102 15.37 -7.72 9.76
N GLU A 103 15.34 -7.38 11.05
CA GLU A 103 16.53 -7.40 11.92
C GLU A 103 17.12 -8.81 12.03
N ALA A 104 16.28 -9.82 12.26
CA ALA A 104 16.71 -11.23 12.31
C ALA A 104 17.33 -11.71 10.98
N ASN A 105 17.02 -11.05 9.87
CA ASN A 105 17.58 -11.32 8.54
C ASN A 105 18.71 -10.36 8.12
N GLY A 106 19.26 -9.59 9.06
CA GLY A 106 20.48 -8.82 8.90
C GLY A 106 20.31 -7.38 8.40
N VAL A 107 19.09 -6.82 8.42
CA VAL A 107 18.89 -5.39 8.17
C VAL A 107 19.19 -4.64 9.46
N PRO A 108 20.11 -3.67 9.47
CA PRO A 108 20.43 -2.92 10.69
C PRO A 108 19.26 -2.02 11.11
N PRO A 109 18.97 -1.90 12.43
CA PRO A 109 17.85 -1.10 12.95
C PRO A 109 17.77 0.34 12.40
N PRO A 110 18.88 1.08 12.19
CA PRO A 110 18.80 2.42 11.60
C PRO A 110 18.27 2.48 10.16
N ALA A 111 18.21 1.35 9.45
CA ALA A 111 17.71 1.27 8.09
C ALA A 111 16.23 0.92 8.02
N ILE A 112 15.55 0.63 9.15
CA ILE A 112 14.15 0.20 9.21
C ILE A 112 13.32 1.32 9.85
N PHE A 113 12.35 1.83 9.12
CA PHE A 113 11.38 2.82 9.58
C PHE A 113 10.01 2.19 9.74
N LEU A 114 9.30 2.51 10.83
CA LEU A 114 8.00 1.96 11.18
C LEU A 114 6.90 3.00 11.02
N ASP A 115 5.92 2.70 10.21
CA ASP A 115 4.66 3.43 10.12
C ASP A 115 3.54 2.63 10.79
N HIS A 116 3.18 3.01 12.00
CA HIS A 116 2.15 2.36 12.83
C HIS A 116 0.72 2.81 12.49
N ALA A 117 0.54 3.66 11.48
CA ALA A 117 -0.77 4.21 11.11
C ALA A 117 -1.13 4.01 9.63
N GLY A 118 -0.51 3.01 9.00
CA GLY A 118 -0.80 2.57 7.64
C GLY A 118 -2.05 1.70 7.55
N LEU A 119 -3.20 2.23 7.94
CA LEU A 119 -4.46 1.49 8.10
C LEU A 119 -5.11 1.06 6.79
N ASP A 120 -4.82 1.73 5.72
CA ASP A 120 -5.19 1.38 4.35
C ASP A 120 -4.11 1.87 3.37
N THR A 121 -4.17 1.37 2.13
CA THR A 121 -3.15 1.67 1.11
C THR A 121 -2.98 3.16 0.84
N TYR A 122 -4.08 3.91 0.77
CA TYR A 122 -4.02 5.36 0.58
C TYR A 122 -3.31 6.05 1.74
N SER A 123 -3.66 5.68 2.99
CA SER A 123 -3.03 6.22 4.19
C SER A 123 -1.54 5.90 4.26
N SER A 124 -1.13 4.68 3.91
CA SER A 124 0.28 4.29 3.83
C SER A 124 1.06 5.15 2.84
N MET A 125 0.52 5.38 1.63
CA MET A 125 1.16 6.22 0.61
C MET A 125 1.18 7.69 1.02
N TRP A 126 0.08 8.20 1.56
CA TRP A 126 0.00 9.57 2.06
C TRP A 126 1.04 9.82 3.15
N ARG A 127 1.16 8.90 4.11
CA ARG A 127 2.12 9.02 5.21
C ARG A 127 3.56 8.86 4.72
N ALA A 128 3.83 7.93 3.80
CA ALA A 128 5.14 7.83 3.15
C ALA A 128 5.57 9.18 2.55
N ARG A 129 4.65 9.87 1.88
CA ARG A 129 4.90 11.18 1.26
C ARG A 129 5.03 12.31 2.28
N HIS A 130 4.05 12.46 3.18
CA HIS A 130 3.89 13.67 4.00
C HIS A 130 4.50 13.55 5.39
N VAL A 131 4.60 12.34 5.94
CA VAL A 131 5.22 12.09 7.26
C VAL A 131 6.68 11.72 7.09
N PHE A 132 6.99 10.77 6.21
CA PHE A 132 8.36 10.26 6.01
C PHE A 132 9.12 11.00 4.89
N GLY A 133 8.51 11.95 4.20
CA GLY A 133 9.17 12.76 3.18
C GLY A 133 9.61 11.99 1.94
N ALA A 134 9.15 10.76 1.75
CA ALA A 134 9.52 9.94 0.61
C ALA A 134 9.06 10.57 -0.72
N SER A 135 9.91 10.50 -1.72
CA SER A 135 9.66 11.04 -3.05
C SER A 135 9.85 9.99 -4.15
N ARG A 136 10.75 9.04 -3.93
CA ARG A 136 11.13 8.01 -4.90
C ARG A 136 11.15 6.66 -4.21
N ILE A 137 10.17 5.82 -4.49
CA ILE A 137 9.96 4.57 -3.75
C ILE A 137 9.79 3.35 -4.65
N VAL A 138 10.14 2.18 -4.11
CA VAL A 138 9.61 0.92 -4.62
C VAL A 138 8.56 0.38 -3.64
N VAL A 139 7.36 0.16 -4.15
CA VAL A 139 6.25 -0.40 -3.37
C VAL A 139 6.31 -1.92 -3.43
N VAL A 140 6.38 -2.57 -2.28
CA VAL A 140 6.47 -4.03 -2.15
C VAL A 140 5.14 -4.60 -1.68
N THR A 141 4.48 -5.36 -2.56
CA THR A 141 3.22 -6.03 -2.27
C THR A 141 2.94 -7.11 -3.34
N GLN A 142 1.84 -7.88 -3.19
CA GLN A 142 1.46 -8.87 -4.20
C GLN A 142 0.94 -8.23 -5.49
N ARG A 143 1.10 -8.94 -6.60
CA ARG A 143 0.76 -8.50 -7.96
C ARG A 143 -0.67 -7.97 -8.10
N PHE A 144 -1.66 -8.64 -7.47
CA PHE A 144 -3.06 -8.22 -7.54
C PHE A 144 -3.31 -6.84 -6.92
N HIS A 145 -2.49 -6.45 -5.94
CA HIS A 145 -2.59 -5.19 -5.19
C HIS A 145 -1.69 -4.07 -5.78
N LEU A 146 -0.66 -4.46 -6.54
CA LEU A 146 0.45 -3.58 -6.92
C LEU A 146 0.00 -2.34 -7.70
N ALA A 147 -0.87 -2.52 -8.70
CA ALA A 147 -1.34 -1.39 -9.52
C ALA A 147 -2.02 -0.31 -8.67
N ARG A 148 -2.87 -0.69 -7.70
CA ARG A 148 -3.53 0.26 -6.80
C ARG A 148 -2.55 0.99 -5.90
N ALA A 149 -1.58 0.28 -5.36
CA ALA A 149 -0.59 0.86 -4.46
C ALA A 149 0.33 1.86 -5.19
N VAL A 150 0.86 1.49 -6.35
CA VAL A 150 1.69 2.36 -7.19
C VAL A 150 0.91 3.57 -7.69
N TRP A 151 -0.34 3.38 -8.13
CA TRP A 151 -1.19 4.49 -8.56
C TRP A 151 -1.44 5.49 -7.43
N CYS A 152 -1.75 5.04 -6.21
CA CYS A 152 -1.89 5.92 -5.06
C CYS A 152 -0.61 6.74 -4.80
N ALA A 153 0.55 6.09 -4.84
CA ALA A 153 1.83 6.75 -4.64
C ALA A 153 2.07 7.85 -5.69
N ARG A 154 1.88 7.54 -6.96
CA ARG A 154 2.05 8.48 -8.08
C ARG A 154 1.06 9.65 -8.01
N SER A 155 -0.20 9.36 -7.66
CA SER A 155 -1.23 10.39 -7.49
C SER A 155 -0.94 11.36 -6.33
N LEU A 156 -0.15 10.94 -5.36
CA LEU A 156 0.34 11.78 -4.26
C LEU A 156 1.68 12.46 -4.56
N GLY A 157 2.14 12.45 -5.81
CA GLY A 157 3.31 13.16 -6.29
C GLY A 157 4.65 12.44 -6.02
N MET A 158 4.63 11.13 -5.77
CA MET A 158 5.85 10.33 -5.69
C MET A 158 6.20 9.68 -7.03
N GLU A 159 7.48 9.55 -7.34
CA GLU A 159 7.96 8.60 -8.33
C GLU A 159 7.93 7.20 -7.69
N ALA A 160 7.13 6.31 -8.26
CA ALA A 160 6.93 4.98 -7.67
C ALA A 160 7.02 3.88 -8.71
N GLU A 161 7.75 2.82 -8.37
CA GLU A 161 7.74 1.54 -9.07
C GLU A 161 7.19 0.45 -8.15
N GLY A 162 6.82 -0.69 -8.72
CA GLY A 162 6.31 -1.81 -7.95
C GLY A 162 7.22 -3.02 -8.00
N SER A 163 7.41 -3.69 -6.86
CA SER A 163 8.03 -5.00 -6.77
C SER A 163 7.03 -6.04 -6.28
N ALA A 164 6.80 -7.06 -7.10
CA ALA A 164 5.79 -8.09 -6.85
C ALA A 164 6.34 -9.19 -5.92
N ALA A 165 5.70 -9.36 -4.77
CA ALA A 165 6.11 -10.29 -3.72
C ALA A 165 5.28 -11.61 -3.77
N ASP A 166 5.10 -12.18 -4.96
CA ASP A 166 4.32 -13.42 -5.16
C ASP A 166 5.26 -14.64 -5.17
N ARG A 167 5.68 -15.11 -4.00
CA ARG A 167 6.55 -16.30 -3.86
C ARG A 167 5.77 -17.59 -3.70
N HIS A 168 4.49 -17.49 -3.35
CA HIS A 168 3.58 -18.61 -3.14
C HIS A 168 2.26 -18.42 -3.88
N VAL A 169 1.51 -19.54 -4.03
CA VAL A 169 0.12 -19.49 -4.48
C VAL A 169 -0.78 -19.36 -3.26
N TYR A 170 -1.46 -18.21 -3.15
CA TYR A 170 -2.32 -17.93 -2.00
C TYR A 170 -3.72 -18.49 -2.19
N ARG A 171 -4.28 -19.11 -1.14
CA ARG A 171 -5.68 -19.52 -1.14
C ARG A 171 -6.59 -18.31 -1.24
N GLY A 172 -7.67 -18.40 -2.02
CA GLY A 172 -8.66 -17.34 -2.13
C GLY A 172 -8.26 -16.16 -3.02
N ILE A 173 -7.25 -16.31 -3.89
CA ILE A 173 -6.79 -15.23 -4.80
C ILE A 173 -7.94 -14.62 -5.62
N ALA A 174 -8.93 -15.41 -6.06
CA ALA A 174 -10.08 -14.91 -6.80
C ALA A 174 -10.93 -13.93 -5.97
N TRP A 175 -11.13 -14.21 -4.68
CA TRP A 175 -11.81 -13.30 -3.76
C TRP A 175 -11.00 -12.01 -3.56
N LEU A 176 -9.68 -12.11 -3.42
CA LEU A 176 -8.80 -10.96 -3.29
C LEU A 176 -8.85 -10.07 -4.53
N GLN A 177 -8.89 -10.66 -5.73
CA GLN A 177 -9.04 -9.93 -7.00
C GLN A 177 -10.40 -9.22 -7.10
N LEU A 178 -11.48 -9.88 -6.67
CA LEU A 178 -12.82 -9.25 -6.65
C LEU A 178 -12.85 -8.07 -5.66
N ARG A 179 -12.29 -8.24 -4.45
CA ARG A 179 -12.17 -7.18 -3.46
C ARG A 179 -11.38 -5.98 -4.00
N GLU A 180 -10.38 -6.22 -4.86
CA GLU A 180 -9.59 -5.14 -5.45
C GLU A 180 -10.42 -4.22 -6.37
N VAL A 181 -11.50 -4.69 -6.99
CA VAL A 181 -12.41 -3.82 -7.76
C VAL A 181 -13.00 -2.72 -6.85
N VAL A 182 -13.49 -3.11 -5.68
CA VAL A 182 -14.04 -2.16 -4.69
C VAL A 182 -12.94 -1.29 -4.11
N SER A 183 -11.78 -1.88 -3.79
CA SER A 183 -10.65 -1.19 -3.19
C SER A 183 -10.03 -0.14 -4.14
N ARG A 184 -9.97 -0.42 -5.45
CA ARG A 184 -9.53 0.54 -6.47
C ARG A 184 -10.51 1.71 -6.60
N THR A 185 -11.83 1.43 -6.61
CA THR A 185 -12.84 2.49 -6.62
C THR A 185 -12.73 3.37 -5.39
N LYS A 186 -12.56 2.78 -4.19
CA LYS A 186 -12.32 3.55 -2.95
C LYS A 186 -11.07 4.40 -3.06
N ALA A 187 -9.95 3.84 -3.50
CA ALA A 187 -8.69 4.56 -3.65
C ALA A 187 -8.83 5.74 -4.64
N PHE A 188 -9.54 5.54 -5.75
CA PHE A 188 -9.83 6.61 -6.71
C PHE A 188 -10.61 7.76 -6.06
N VAL A 189 -11.63 7.46 -5.25
CA VAL A 189 -12.38 8.48 -4.51
C VAL A 189 -11.48 9.18 -3.49
N ASP A 190 -10.72 8.42 -2.67
CA ASP A 190 -9.83 8.97 -1.64
C ASP A 190 -8.83 9.98 -2.23
N VAL A 191 -8.22 9.64 -3.37
CA VAL A 191 -7.29 10.51 -4.10
C VAL A 191 -8.02 11.75 -4.66
N THR A 192 -9.19 11.55 -5.30
CA THR A 192 -9.92 12.65 -5.95
C THR A 192 -10.41 13.69 -4.95
N VAL A 193 -10.83 13.28 -3.77
CA VAL A 193 -11.28 14.19 -2.71
C VAL A 193 -10.13 14.72 -1.84
N GLY A 194 -8.91 14.24 -2.05
CA GLY A 194 -7.75 14.60 -1.22
C GLY A 194 -7.93 14.20 0.25
N ARG A 195 -8.40 12.97 0.51
CA ARG A 195 -8.71 12.50 1.87
C ARG A 195 -7.49 12.62 2.78
N GLU A 196 -7.64 13.28 3.91
CA GLU A 196 -6.62 13.23 4.97
C GLU A 196 -6.72 11.89 5.74
N PRO A 197 -5.57 11.23 6.02
CA PRO A 197 -5.54 10.07 6.90
C PRO A 197 -5.98 10.41 8.31
N ARG A 198 -6.55 9.43 9.00
CA ARG A 198 -6.99 9.57 10.39
C ARG A 198 -5.87 10.00 11.35
N HIS A 199 -4.63 9.63 11.04
CA HIS A 199 -3.43 9.92 11.82
C HIS A 199 -2.35 10.49 10.90
N ALA A 200 -2.17 11.81 10.90
CA ALA A 200 -1.08 12.45 10.16
C ALA A 200 0.29 12.19 10.83
N GLY A 201 0.43 12.54 12.09
CA GLY A 201 1.69 12.40 12.85
C GLY A 201 2.73 13.48 12.55
N PRO A 202 3.78 13.58 13.38
CA PRO A 202 4.89 14.50 13.14
C PRO A 202 5.76 14.00 11.98
N PRO A 203 6.48 14.92 11.29
CA PRO A 203 7.44 14.54 10.25
C PRO A 203 8.58 13.67 10.80
N VAL A 204 9.01 12.70 10.00
CA VAL A 204 10.15 11.80 10.26
C VAL A 204 11.12 11.94 9.10
N ASP A 205 12.39 12.19 9.40
CA ASP A 205 13.45 12.24 8.38
C ASP A 205 13.86 10.82 7.96
N LEU A 206 13.46 10.41 6.79
CA LEU A 206 13.83 9.10 6.21
C LEU A 206 15.34 8.98 5.93
N GLY A 207 16.05 10.09 5.80
CA GLY A 207 17.51 10.11 5.68
C GLY A 207 18.24 9.80 7.01
N GLY A 208 17.54 9.94 8.14
CA GLY A 208 18.04 9.75 9.49
C GLY A 208 18.13 8.30 9.96
N ASP A 209 17.89 8.12 11.25
CA ASP A 209 17.93 6.83 11.95
C ASP A 209 16.52 6.28 12.20
N GLY A 210 16.22 5.11 11.66
CA GLY A 210 14.89 4.48 11.75
C GLY A 210 14.44 4.16 13.18
N ARG A 211 15.38 4.04 14.14
CA ARG A 211 15.08 3.77 15.55
C ARG A 211 14.18 4.84 16.20
N VAL A 212 14.12 6.06 15.65
CA VAL A 212 13.21 7.12 16.13
C VAL A 212 11.73 6.77 15.95
N THR A 213 11.43 5.74 15.15
CA THR A 213 10.06 5.28 14.87
C THR A 213 9.66 4.02 15.65
N THR A 214 10.53 3.49 16.50
CA THR A 214 10.28 2.23 17.23
C THR A 214 9.43 2.40 18.49
N GLY A 215 8.96 3.60 18.80
CA GLY A 215 7.94 4.07 19.72
C GLY A 215 7.93 3.53 21.11
#